data_312170d528b8c84e842b05c74c42e0b7
#
_entry.id   312170d528b8c84e842b05c74c42e0b7
#
_cell.length_a   1.000
_cell.length_b   1.000
_cell.length_c   1.000
_cell.angle_alpha   90.00
_cell.angle_beta   90.00
_cell.angle_gamma   90.00
#
_symmetry.space_group_name_H-M   'P 1'
#
loop_
_entity.id
_entity.type
_entity.pdbx_description
1 polymer ?
#
loop_
_entity_poly.entity_id
_entity_poly.type
_entity_poly.pdbx_seq_one_letter_code
_entity_poly.pdbx_strand_id
1 'polypeptide(L)'
;MFRDNSRIESSWMPRFFIIWTGQAFSLLGSSLVQFALVWWMTEKTGSATVLSTATMMALLPQIVLGTFIGPLIDRLDRKRIMIIADLSIALATGVLMALFMMGIVEVWHVFAIMAFRSLGGAFHSPAMTSSTSLLVPSKHLTRVNGINQSLHGAINILSPPLGALLIMLMPTQGILAIDLVTAIMGIVPLLFFSIPKPVRTTEEGHHDSVLRTYFADLKAGLAYVAKWKGLLYLIFLAMLINFLLAPAGSLMPILVTKDFGLGAMQLALLETLVGIGVISGGLLLSAWGGFKRKIMTSLAGIIGVGVSITLIGLIPASGFWMVLAASFVLGVSQVLTNGPLHAIMQAGVMQDMQGRVFSLLQAGATAMMPLSLLAAGPTADVFGTRIWFIGAGALCVLAALAATAIPEIMRIEASPQTRAQTSS
;
A
#
# COMPACT_ATOMS: atom_id res chain seq x y z
N MET A 1 -1.68 -12.33 -41.97
CA MET A 1 -0.53 -11.42 -42.00
C MET A 1 0.21 -11.53 -40.66
N PHE A 2 1.01 -12.56 -40.50
CA PHE A 2 1.81 -12.83 -39.28
C PHE A 2 3.00 -11.87 -39.28
N ARG A 3 2.89 -10.74 -38.63
CA ARG A 3 4.04 -9.84 -38.37
C ARG A 3 4.93 -10.49 -37.31
N ASP A 4 6.06 -10.89 -37.78
CA ASP A 4 7.34 -11.25 -37.16
C ASP A 4 7.41 -11.16 -35.61
N ASN A 5 6.85 -12.15 -34.92
CA ASN A 5 6.93 -12.29 -33.47
C ASN A 5 8.40 -12.48 -32.98
N SER A 6 9.29 -12.91 -33.86
CA SER A 6 10.70 -13.16 -33.53
C SER A 6 11.51 -11.89 -33.22
N ARG A 7 11.21 -10.76 -33.90
CA ARG A 7 11.84 -9.46 -33.63
C ARG A 7 11.37 -8.80 -32.33
N ILE A 8 10.14 -9.08 -31.91
CA ILE A 8 9.62 -8.58 -30.61
C ILE A 8 10.25 -9.38 -29.47
N GLU A 9 10.48 -10.68 -29.64
CA GLU A 9 11.09 -11.52 -28.61
C GLU A 9 12.56 -11.18 -28.33
N SER A 10 13.31 -10.65 -29.30
CA SER A 10 14.74 -10.35 -29.13
C SER A 10 15.06 -8.97 -28.53
N SER A 11 14.11 -8.04 -28.50
CA SER A 11 14.36 -6.63 -28.11
C SER A 11 13.52 -6.09 -26.96
N TRP A 12 12.68 -6.89 -26.30
CA TRP A 12 11.81 -6.41 -25.22
C TRP A 12 12.58 -6.07 -23.94
N MET A 13 13.62 -6.86 -23.58
CA MET A 13 14.38 -6.67 -22.35
C MET A 13 15.00 -5.27 -22.22
N PRO A 14 15.82 -4.79 -23.18
CA PRO A 14 16.42 -3.46 -23.06
C PRO A 14 15.37 -2.36 -22.92
N ARG A 15 14.28 -2.42 -23.73
CA ARG A 15 13.18 -1.44 -23.67
C ARG A 15 12.49 -1.45 -22.31
N PHE A 16 12.14 -2.62 -21.84
CA PHE A 16 11.49 -2.78 -20.55
C PHE A 16 12.37 -2.26 -19.41
N PHE A 17 13.64 -2.72 -19.35
CA PHE A 17 14.53 -2.35 -18.25
C PHE A 17 14.93 -0.87 -18.26
N ILE A 18 15.06 -0.22 -19.42
CA ILE A 18 15.32 1.22 -19.48
C ILE A 18 14.13 2.01 -18.94
N ILE A 19 12.90 1.70 -19.35
CA ILE A 19 11.69 2.32 -18.81
C ILE A 19 11.57 2.02 -17.31
N TRP A 20 11.74 0.75 -16.93
CA TRP A 20 11.59 0.28 -15.56
C TRP A 20 12.60 0.94 -14.60
N THR A 21 13.87 1.08 -15.01
CA THR A 21 14.89 1.75 -14.19
C THR A 21 14.58 3.22 -14.00
N GLY A 22 14.16 3.92 -15.06
CA GLY A 22 13.72 5.31 -14.95
C GLY A 22 12.55 5.46 -13.98
N GLN A 23 11.55 4.59 -14.09
CA GLN A 23 10.39 4.59 -13.19
C GLN A 23 10.76 4.20 -11.75
N ALA A 24 11.73 3.30 -11.55
CA ALA A 24 12.24 2.94 -10.23
C ALA A 24 12.86 4.15 -9.51
N PHE A 25 13.66 4.95 -10.23
CA PHE A 25 14.22 6.20 -9.68
C PHE A 25 13.13 7.22 -9.37
N SER A 26 12.13 7.38 -10.24
CA SER A 26 11.01 8.29 -10.00
C SER A 26 10.19 7.89 -8.76
N LEU A 27 9.92 6.60 -8.58
CA LEU A 27 9.26 6.07 -7.39
C LEU A 27 10.07 6.29 -6.11
N LEU A 28 11.39 6.10 -6.18
CA LEU A 28 12.28 6.37 -5.05
C LEU A 28 12.25 7.84 -4.68
N GLY A 29 12.42 8.76 -5.65
CA GLY A 29 12.35 10.21 -5.43
C GLY A 29 11.03 10.62 -4.77
N SER A 30 9.91 10.12 -5.29
CA SER A 30 8.58 10.39 -4.72
C SER A 30 8.42 9.87 -3.28
N SER A 31 9.02 8.73 -2.96
CA SER A 31 9.01 8.18 -1.59
C SER A 31 9.86 9.00 -0.63
N LEU A 32 11.01 9.52 -1.10
CA LEU A 32 11.86 10.44 -0.32
C LEU A 32 11.13 11.75 0.01
N VAL A 33 10.43 12.32 -0.98
CA VAL A 33 9.59 13.52 -0.77
C VAL A 33 8.48 13.24 0.23
N GLN A 34 7.80 12.10 0.10
CA GLN A 34 6.74 11.71 1.05
C GLN A 34 7.27 11.69 2.49
N PHE A 35 8.42 11.06 2.73
CA PHE A 35 9.04 10.99 4.05
C PHE A 35 9.43 12.41 4.54
N ALA A 36 10.05 13.22 3.70
CA ALA A 36 10.48 14.57 4.05
C ALA A 36 9.29 15.51 4.38
N LEU A 37 8.18 15.44 3.64
CA LEU A 37 7.00 16.23 3.90
C LEU A 37 6.28 15.82 5.19
N VAL A 38 6.18 14.53 5.46
CA VAL A 38 5.64 14.01 6.73
C VAL A 38 6.50 14.50 7.90
N TRP A 39 7.83 14.40 7.77
CA TRP A 39 8.76 14.89 8.79
C TRP A 39 8.65 16.39 9.00
N TRP A 40 8.66 17.18 7.93
CA TRP A 40 8.50 18.64 8.00
C TRP A 40 7.21 19.07 8.71
N MET A 41 6.07 18.40 8.38
CA MET A 41 4.81 18.69 9.08
C MET A 41 4.86 18.31 10.55
N THR A 42 5.54 17.21 10.88
CA THR A 42 5.75 16.77 12.26
C THR A 42 6.50 17.82 13.06
N GLU A 43 7.62 18.32 12.54
CA GLU A 43 8.42 19.37 13.20
C GLU A 43 7.69 20.71 13.29
N LYS A 44 7.02 21.11 12.20
CA LYS A 44 6.33 22.42 12.15
C LYS A 44 5.11 22.49 13.06
N THR A 45 4.36 21.41 13.20
CA THR A 45 3.05 21.45 13.88
C THR A 45 2.98 20.61 15.14
N GLY A 46 3.64 19.48 15.16
CA GLY A 46 3.50 18.47 16.21
C GLY A 46 2.07 17.99 16.41
N SER A 47 1.16 18.19 15.45
CA SER A 47 -0.25 17.83 15.56
C SER A 47 -0.54 16.49 14.91
N ALA A 48 -1.17 15.60 15.68
CA ALA A 48 -1.65 14.31 15.20
C ALA A 48 -2.76 14.49 14.14
N THR A 49 -3.60 15.50 14.30
CA THR A 49 -4.64 15.84 13.32
C THR A 49 -4.03 16.24 11.98
N VAL A 50 -2.95 17.03 11.99
CA VAL A 50 -2.26 17.44 10.75
C VAL A 50 -1.69 16.21 10.04
N LEU A 51 -1.00 15.31 10.73
CA LEU A 51 -0.42 14.10 10.10
C LEU A 51 -1.49 13.13 9.60
N SER A 52 -2.53 12.91 10.37
CA SER A 52 -3.66 12.08 9.96
C SER A 52 -4.35 12.65 8.71
N THR A 53 -4.54 13.98 8.66
CA THR A 53 -5.10 14.67 7.48
C THR A 53 -4.16 14.56 6.28
N ALA A 54 -2.85 14.74 6.46
CA ALA A 54 -1.87 14.59 5.39
C ALA A 54 -1.88 13.16 4.79
N THR A 55 -1.90 12.15 5.67
CA THR A 55 -2.00 10.75 5.24
C THR A 55 -3.31 10.48 4.51
N MET A 56 -4.42 11.04 5.00
CA MET A 56 -5.71 10.96 4.32
C MET A 56 -5.66 11.62 2.93
N MET A 57 -5.07 12.82 2.79
CA MET A 57 -4.92 13.50 1.49
C MET A 57 -4.05 12.69 0.53
N ALA A 58 -3.04 11.98 1.01
CA ALA A 58 -2.20 11.11 0.21
C ALA A 58 -2.91 9.83 -0.25
N LEU A 59 -3.92 9.34 0.49
CA LEU A 59 -4.59 8.06 0.20
C LEU A 59 -5.95 8.23 -0.47
N LEU A 60 -6.75 9.22 -0.04
CA LEU A 60 -8.15 9.35 -0.43
C LEU A 60 -8.38 9.45 -1.94
N PRO A 61 -7.62 10.29 -2.70
CA PRO A 61 -7.80 10.35 -4.15
C PRO A 61 -7.59 9.00 -4.84
N GLN A 62 -6.58 8.25 -4.43
CA GLN A 62 -6.27 6.94 -4.99
C GLN A 62 -7.35 5.91 -4.64
N ILE A 63 -7.89 5.94 -3.42
CA ILE A 63 -8.95 5.03 -2.97
C ILE A 63 -10.24 5.30 -3.75
N VAL A 64 -10.65 6.57 -3.83
CA VAL A 64 -11.90 6.96 -4.49
C VAL A 64 -11.84 6.69 -5.99
N LEU A 65 -10.73 7.08 -6.62
CA LEU A 65 -10.61 6.99 -8.08
C LEU A 65 -10.13 5.63 -8.56
N GLY A 66 -9.36 4.89 -7.76
CA GLY A 66 -8.77 3.61 -8.16
C GLY A 66 -9.79 2.62 -8.70
N THR A 67 -11.01 2.64 -8.16
CA THR A 67 -12.13 1.82 -8.59
C THR A 67 -12.60 2.16 -10.01
N PHE A 68 -12.54 3.43 -10.42
CA PHE A 68 -13.07 3.92 -11.69
C PHE A 68 -12.02 4.07 -12.79
N ILE A 69 -10.75 4.16 -12.40
CA ILE A 69 -9.63 4.45 -13.32
C ILE A 69 -9.29 3.25 -14.21
N GLY A 70 -9.41 2.01 -13.72
CA GLY A 70 -9.04 0.80 -14.47
C GLY A 70 -9.65 0.76 -15.87
N PRO A 71 -10.99 0.78 -16.00
CA PRO A 71 -11.68 0.79 -17.30
C PRO A 71 -11.36 2.00 -18.19
N LEU A 72 -11.00 3.13 -17.58
CA LEU A 72 -10.60 4.33 -18.31
C LEU A 72 -9.21 4.15 -18.93
N ILE A 73 -8.25 3.58 -18.19
CA ILE A 73 -6.90 3.31 -18.67
C ILE A 73 -6.90 2.32 -19.83
N ASP A 74 -7.80 1.34 -19.83
CA ASP A 74 -7.90 0.36 -20.92
C ASP A 74 -8.31 0.99 -22.25
N ARG A 75 -8.98 2.15 -22.22
CA ARG A 75 -9.42 2.91 -23.40
C ARG A 75 -8.43 3.96 -23.88
N LEU A 76 -7.50 4.37 -23.03
CA LEU A 76 -6.56 5.47 -23.29
C LEU A 76 -5.16 4.94 -23.64
N ASP A 77 -4.33 5.82 -24.17
CA ASP A 77 -2.92 5.55 -24.45
C ASP A 77 -2.13 5.55 -23.13
N ARG A 78 -1.75 4.36 -22.66
CA ARG A 78 -1.07 4.14 -21.36
C ARG A 78 0.23 4.92 -21.24
N LYS A 79 1.01 5.04 -22.34
CA LYS A 79 2.22 5.86 -22.39
C LYS A 79 1.91 7.33 -22.09
N ARG A 80 0.86 7.88 -22.73
CA ARG A 80 0.45 9.28 -22.49
C ARG A 80 -0.02 9.49 -21.06
N ILE A 81 -0.77 8.54 -20.50
CA ILE A 81 -1.22 8.61 -19.11
C ILE A 81 -0.01 8.69 -18.17
N MET A 82 0.97 7.80 -18.34
CA MET A 82 2.18 7.79 -17.50
C MET A 82 2.95 9.11 -17.61
N ILE A 83 3.19 9.62 -18.84
CA ILE A 83 3.89 10.90 -19.05
C ILE A 83 3.12 12.06 -18.41
N ILE A 84 1.81 12.16 -18.62
CA ILE A 84 0.99 13.24 -18.06
C ILE A 84 0.96 13.15 -16.53
N ALA A 85 0.83 11.96 -15.96
CA ALA A 85 0.84 11.75 -14.52
C ALA A 85 2.20 12.14 -13.91
N ASP A 86 3.30 11.63 -14.44
CA ASP A 86 4.65 11.96 -13.96
C ASP A 86 4.93 13.47 -14.10
N LEU A 87 4.58 14.09 -15.23
CA LEU A 87 4.76 15.53 -15.45
C LEU A 87 3.91 16.34 -14.48
N SER A 88 2.65 15.95 -14.24
CA SER A 88 1.77 16.65 -13.31
C SER A 88 2.27 16.56 -11.86
N ILE A 89 2.79 15.38 -11.46
CA ILE A 89 3.44 15.19 -10.15
C ILE A 89 4.69 16.06 -10.04
N ALA A 90 5.54 16.07 -11.07
CA ALA A 90 6.75 16.90 -11.08
C ALA A 90 6.42 18.40 -11.03
N LEU A 91 5.43 18.87 -11.78
CA LEU A 91 4.98 20.27 -11.72
C LEU A 91 4.47 20.63 -10.32
N ALA A 92 3.67 19.78 -9.70
CA ALA A 92 3.19 19.99 -8.33
C ALA A 92 4.36 20.05 -7.32
N THR A 93 5.35 19.16 -7.47
CA THR A 93 6.58 19.20 -6.67
C THR A 93 7.37 20.49 -6.91
N GLY A 94 7.46 20.95 -8.16
CA GLY A 94 8.13 22.21 -8.51
C GLY A 94 7.45 23.44 -7.90
N VAL A 95 6.11 23.46 -7.91
CA VAL A 95 5.33 24.52 -7.21
C VAL A 95 5.62 24.49 -5.72
N LEU A 96 5.60 23.31 -5.09
CA LEU A 96 5.89 23.18 -3.68
C LEU A 96 7.33 23.62 -3.36
N MET A 97 8.30 23.23 -4.19
CA MET A 97 9.70 23.68 -4.06
C MET A 97 9.82 25.20 -4.11
N ALA A 98 9.12 25.85 -5.04
CA ALA A 98 9.11 27.32 -5.13
C ALA A 98 8.52 27.97 -3.88
N LEU A 99 7.43 27.43 -3.31
CA LEU A 99 6.84 27.90 -2.06
C LEU A 99 7.81 27.77 -0.88
N PHE A 100 8.57 26.66 -0.81
CA PHE A 100 9.63 26.48 0.19
C PHE A 100 10.77 27.49 0.01
N MET A 101 11.20 27.73 -1.24
CA MET A 101 12.28 28.70 -1.53
C MET A 101 11.87 30.15 -1.20
N MET A 102 10.61 30.49 -1.41
CA MET A 102 10.05 31.80 -1.04
C MET A 102 9.78 31.95 0.46
N GLY A 103 9.84 30.87 1.24
CA GLY A 103 9.56 30.89 2.67
C GLY A 103 8.08 31.07 3.04
N ILE A 104 7.16 30.95 2.08
CA ILE A 104 5.71 31.15 2.26
C ILE A 104 4.91 29.85 2.34
N VAL A 105 5.61 28.71 2.48
CA VAL A 105 4.95 27.42 2.58
C VAL A 105 4.13 27.28 3.86
N GLU A 106 2.86 26.89 3.69
CA GLU A 106 1.91 26.58 4.76
C GLU A 106 1.48 25.13 4.70
N VAL A 107 0.95 24.58 5.79
CA VAL A 107 0.53 23.18 5.90
C VAL A 107 -0.51 22.81 4.84
N TRP A 108 -1.46 23.71 4.57
CA TRP A 108 -2.50 23.46 3.57
C TRP A 108 -1.95 23.33 2.13
N HIS A 109 -0.84 24.04 1.79
CA HIS A 109 -0.15 23.86 0.52
C HIS A 109 0.36 22.43 0.38
N VAL A 110 0.94 21.88 1.46
CA VAL A 110 1.42 20.49 1.48
C VAL A 110 0.26 19.52 1.31
N PHE A 111 -0.87 19.72 2.00
CA PHE A 111 -2.07 18.90 1.82
C PHE A 111 -2.57 18.90 0.38
N ALA A 112 -2.71 20.09 -0.22
CA ALA A 112 -3.18 20.21 -1.60
C ALA A 112 -2.24 19.49 -2.58
N ILE A 113 -0.93 19.65 -2.42
CA ILE A 113 0.06 19.01 -3.28
C ILE A 113 0.09 17.50 -3.05
N MET A 114 -0.01 17.01 -1.82
CA MET A 114 -0.09 15.57 -1.54
C MET A 114 -1.33 14.94 -2.18
N ALA A 115 -2.49 15.59 -2.08
CA ALA A 115 -3.71 15.13 -2.73
C ALA A 115 -3.56 15.11 -4.27
N PHE A 116 -2.95 16.15 -4.85
CA PHE A 116 -2.72 16.24 -6.28
C PHE A 116 -1.71 15.18 -6.77
N ARG A 117 -0.62 14.95 -6.04
CA ARG A 117 0.35 13.87 -6.33
C ARG A 117 -0.31 12.49 -6.22
N SER A 118 -1.17 12.28 -5.23
CA SER A 118 -1.95 11.05 -5.08
C SER A 118 -2.89 10.82 -6.26
N LEU A 119 -3.52 11.87 -6.77
CA LEU A 119 -4.33 11.83 -7.98
C LEU A 119 -3.51 11.37 -9.18
N GLY A 120 -2.33 11.94 -9.41
CA GLY A 120 -1.39 11.50 -10.44
C GLY A 120 -1.01 10.02 -10.29
N GLY A 121 -0.67 9.59 -9.07
CA GLY A 121 -0.35 8.20 -8.74
C GLY A 121 -1.49 7.22 -9.02
N ALA A 122 -2.74 7.64 -8.79
CA ALA A 122 -3.93 6.82 -9.08
C ALA A 122 -4.06 6.45 -10.57
N PHE A 123 -3.62 7.33 -11.47
CA PHE A 123 -3.56 7.04 -12.91
C PHE A 123 -2.28 6.32 -13.31
N HIS A 124 -1.14 6.73 -12.74
CA HIS A 124 0.17 6.21 -13.12
C HIS A 124 0.33 4.70 -12.81
N SER A 125 -0.01 4.27 -11.59
CA SER A 125 0.24 2.90 -11.12
C SER A 125 -0.48 1.83 -11.96
N PRO A 126 -1.79 1.93 -12.26
CA PRO A 126 -2.45 0.96 -13.11
C PRO A 126 -1.98 1.04 -14.58
N ALA A 127 -1.62 2.24 -15.09
CA ALA A 127 -1.08 2.41 -16.43
C ALA A 127 0.29 1.71 -16.57
N MET A 128 1.16 1.81 -15.57
CA MET A 128 2.46 1.11 -15.53
C MET A 128 2.28 -0.41 -15.49
N THR A 129 1.41 -0.90 -14.60
CA THR A 129 1.11 -2.34 -14.48
C THR A 129 0.56 -2.92 -15.80
N SER A 130 -0.40 -2.21 -16.41
CA SER A 130 -0.96 -2.62 -17.70
C SER A 130 0.05 -2.50 -18.84
N SER A 131 0.98 -1.54 -18.80
CA SER A 131 2.06 -1.41 -19.79
C SER A 131 3.06 -2.57 -19.70
N THR A 132 3.34 -3.05 -18.50
CA THR A 132 4.21 -4.21 -18.28
C THR A 132 3.70 -5.44 -19.03
N SER A 133 2.40 -5.72 -18.99
CA SER A 133 1.80 -6.87 -19.69
C SER A 133 1.87 -6.76 -21.21
N LEU A 134 2.02 -5.56 -21.78
CA LEU A 134 2.17 -5.33 -23.23
C LEU A 134 3.62 -5.35 -23.69
N LEU A 135 4.56 -4.99 -22.81
CA LEU A 135 5.99 -4.95 -23.12
C LEU A 135 6.69 -6.29 -22.93
N VAL A 136 6.20 -7.09 -21.97
CA VAL A 136 6.84 -8.33 -21.54
C VAL A 136 6.10 -9.55 -22.10
N PRO A 137 6.80 -10.50 -22.78
CA PRO A 137 6.18 -11.75 -23.20
C PRO A 137 5.57 -12.52 -22.02
N SER A 138 4.43 -13.19 -22.23
CA SER A 138 3.66 -13.87 -21.17
C SER A 138 4.48 -14.86 -20.34
N LYS A 139 5.45 -15.56 -20.96
CA LYS A 139 6.37 -16.51 -20.31
C LYS A 139 7.28 -15.86 -19.25
N HIS A 140 7.48 -14.54 -19.28
CA HIS A 140 8.36 -13.78 -18.37
C HIS A 140 7.59 -12.92 -17.36
N LEU A 141 6.26 -12.80 -17.49
CA LEU A 141 5.45 -11.90 -16.63
C LEU A 141 5.58 -12.23 -15.14
N THR A 142 5.58 -13.50 -14.76
CA THR A 142 5.74 -13.90 -13.35
C THR A 142 7.06 -13.42 -12.78
N ARG A 143 8.16 -13.54 -13.55
CA ARG A 143 9.49 -13.07 -13.12
C ARG A 143 9.54 -11.56 -13.00
N VAL A 144 8.96 -10.84 -13.96
CA VAL A 144 8.91 -9.37 -13.95
C VAL A 144 8.03 -8.85 -12.80
N ASN A 145 6.91 -9.49 -12.52
CA ASN A 145 6.09 -9.15 -11.36
C ASN A 145 6.84 -9.38 -10.04
N GLY A 146 7.65 -10.45 -9.95
CA GLY A 146 8.53 -10.67 -8.82
C GLY A 146 9.57 -9.54 -8.64
N ILE A 147 10.18 -9.08 -9.74
CA ILE A 147 11.11 -7.95 -9.72
C ILE A 147 10.40 -6.65 -9.29
N ASN A 148 9.18 -6.39 -9.77
CA ASN A 148 8.38 -5.23 -9.35
C ASN A 148 8.08 -5.26 -7.85
N GLN A 149 7.68 -6.42 -7.30
CA GLN A 149 7.43 -6.55 -5.87
C GLN A 149 8.71 -6.37 -5.05
N SER A 150 9.84 -6.89 -5.52
CA SER A 150 11.15 -6.67 -4.88
C SER A 150 11.55 -5.20 -4.91
N LEU A 151 11.27 -4.47 -6.00
CA LEU A 151 11.51 -3.04 -6.09
C LEU A 151 10.68 -2.27 -5.05
N HIS A 152 9.37 -2.53 -4.96
CA HIS A 152 8.53 -1.89 -3.95
C HIS A 152 8.99 -2.19 -2.53
N GLY A 153 9.37 -3.44 -2.25
CA GLY A 153 9.95 -3.82 -0.97
C GLY A 153 11.26 -3.08 -0.67
N ALA A 154 12.16 -2.97 -1.64
CA ALA A 154 13.42 -2.25 -1.50
C ALA A 154 13.19 -0.75 -1.27
N ILE A 155 12.27 -0.11 -2.01
CA ILE A 155 11.91 1.29 -1.81
C ILE A 155 11.37 1.52 -0.39
N ASN A 156 10.46 0.68 0.09
CA ASN A 156 9.89 0.80 1.43
C ASN A 156 10.95 0.69 2.55
N ILE A 157 12.01 -0.10 2.34
CA ILE A 157 13.08 -0.26 3.32
C ILE A 157 14.13 0.85 3.20
N LEU A 158 14.48 1.28 1.98
CA LEU A 158 15.56 2.21 1.73
C LEU A 158 15.14 3.67 1.81
N SER A 159 13.89 3.99 1.46
CA SER A 159 13.43 5.39 1.44
C SER A 159 13.46 6.07 2.81
N PRO A 160 13.07 5.44 3.93
CA PRO A 160 13.13 6.10 5.24
C PRO A 160 14.55 6.48 5.65
N PRO A 161 15.57 5.57 5.65
CA PRO A 161 16.92 5.93 6.05
C PRO A 161 17.59 6.92 5.08
N LEU A 162 17.32 6.80 3.78
CA LEU A 162 17.81 7.77 2.80
C LEU A 162 17.13 9.13 2.98
N GLY A 163 15.81 9.15 3.22
CA GLY A 163 15.06 10.37 3.50
C GLY A 163 15.54 11.08 4.76
N ALA A 164 15.75 10.33 5.85
CA ALA A 164 16.29 10.87 7.10
C ALA A 164 17.71 11.43 6.92
N LEU A 165 18.58 10.71 6.19
CA LEU A 165 19.92 11.20 5.86
C LEU A 165 19.85 12.50 5.04
N LEU A 166 19.00 12.58 4.04
CA LEU A 166 18.85 13.77 3.21
C LEU A 166 18.33 14.96 4.02
N ILE A 167 17.38 14.75 4.94
CA ILE A 167 16.90 15.81 5.86
C ILE A 167 18.04 16.39 6.71
N MET A 168 19.01 15.55 7.12
CA MET A 168 20.16 16.00 7.87
C MET A 168 21.18 16.78 7.01
N LEU A 169 21.30 16.45 5.73
CA LEU A 169 22.32 17.01 4.83
C LEU A 169 21.85 18.25 4.06
N MET A 170 20.55 18.39 3.82
CA MET A 170 20.01 19.47 2.97
C MET A 170 18.60 19.87 3.41
N PRO A 171 18.18 21.10 3.10
CA PRO A 171 16.82 21.55 3.37
C PRO A 171 15.81 20.84 2.47
N THR A 172 14.52 20.87 2.87
CA THR A 172 13.41 20.19 2.19
C THR A 172 13.34 20.48 0.67
N GLN A 173 13.63 21.72 0.24
CA GLN A 173 13.65 22.10 -1.17
C GLN A 173 14.72 21.32 -1.97
N GLY A 174 15.84 20.93 -1.35
CA GLY A 174 16.85 20.09 -1.97
C GLY A 174 16.32 18.68 -2.26
N ILE A 175 15.53 18.12 -1.34
CA ILE A 175 14.89 16.80 -1.52
C ILE A 175 13.83 16.88 -2.62
N LEU A 176 13.06 17.96 -2.67
CA LEU A 176 12.10 18.22 -3.76
C LEU A 176 12.81 18.33 -5.12
N ALA A 177 14.00 18.93 -5.19
CA ALA A 177 14.80 18.99 -6.41
C ALA A 177 15.27 17.60 -6.87
N ILE A 178 15.62 16.70 -5.93
CA ILE A 178 15.96 15.29 -6.27
C ILE A 178 14.75 14.61 -6.94
N ASP A 179 13.52 14.80 -6.43
CA ASP A 179 12.31 14.23 -7.05
C ASP A 179 12.09 14.76 -8.47
N LEU A 180 12.34 16.04 -8.72
CA LEU A 180 12.25 16.60 -10.08
C LEU A 180 13.26 15.96 -11.03
N VAL A 181 14.49 15.74 -10.58
CA VAL A 181 15.53 15.06 -11.39
C VAL A 181 15.13 13.61 -11.65
N THR A 182 14.68 12.89 -10.64
CA THR A 182 14.26 11.49 -10.81
C THR A 182 12.97 11.36 -11.64
N ALA A 183 12.06 12.33 -11.59
CA ALA A 183 10.90 12.38 -12.49
C ALA A 183 11.32 12.54 -13.95
N ILE A 184 12.33 13.37 -14.25
CA ILE A 184 12.91 13.46 -15.60
C ILE A 184 13.48 12.09 -16.04
N MET A 185 14.18 11.38 -15.16
CA MET A 185 14.67 10.03 -15.45
C MET A 185 13.53 9.05 -15.75
N GLY A 186 12.37 9.21 -15.13
CA GLY A 186 11.17 8.42 -15.41
C GLY A 186 10.50 8.78 -16.74
N ILE A 187 10.41 10.07 -17.06
CA ILE A 187 9.71 10.58 -18.26
C ILE A 187 10.52 10.35 -19.53
N VAL A 188 11.83 10.63 -19.49
CA VAL A 188 12.70 10.61 -20.70
C VAL A 188 12.63 9.26 -21.43
N PRO A 189 12.76 8.09 -20.79
CA PRO A 189 12.61 6.82 -21.48
C PRO A 189 11.25 6.65 -22.16
N LEU A 190 10.19 7.13 -21.53
CA LEU A 190 8.83 7.04 -22.11
C LEU A 190 8.71 7.87 -23.40
N LEU A 191 9.44 8.97 -23.54
CA LEU A 191 9.42 9.77 -24.77
C LEU A 191 10.00 8.99 -25.95
N PHE A 192 11.11 8.27 -25.74
CA PHE A 192 11.85 7.57 -26.80
C PHE A 192 11.30 6.18 -27.14
N PHE A 193 10.73 5.47 -26.18
CA PHE A 193 10.21 4.12 -26.40
C PHE A 193 8.70 4.12 -26.62
N SER A 194 8.24 3.33 -27.61
CA SER A 194 6.81 3.11 -27.86
C SER A 194 6.31 1.94 -27.00
N ILE A 195 5.19 2.15 -26.32
CA ILE A 195 4.42 1.08 -25.67
C ILE A 195 3.35 0.61 -26.66
N PRO A 196 3.25 -0.69 -26.96
CA PRO A 196 2.23 -1.20 -27.86
C PRO A 196 0.81 -0.81 -27.36
N LYS A 197 -0.06 -0.44 -28.29
CA LYS A 197 -1.46 -0.21 -27.94
C LYS A 197 -2.18 -1.54 -27.84
N PRO A 198 -3.11 -1.69 -26.88
CA PRO A 198 -3.93 -2.89 -26.81
C PRO A 198 -4.72 -3.04 -28.13
N VAL A 199 -4.77 -4.27 -28.63
CA VAL A 199 -5.61 -4.59 -29.79
C VAL A 199 -7.06 -4.44 -29.32
N ARG A 200 -7.77 -3.45 -29.87
CA ARG A 200 -9.21 -3.34 -29.66
C ARG A 200 -9.87 -4.55 -30.30
N THR A 201 -10.25 -5.52 -29.53
CA THR A 201 -11.30 -6.46 -29.96
C THR A 201 -12.58 -5.67 -29.93
N THR A 202 -13.05 -5.27 -31.11
CA THR A 202 -14.40 -4.77 -31.32
C THR A 202 -15.35 -5.96 -31.13
N GLU A 203 -15.62 -6.35 -29.92
CA GLU A 203 -16.85 -7.06 -29.60
C GLU A 203 -17.94 -5.99 -29.58
N GLU A 204 -18.54 -5.80 -30.75
CA GLU A 204 -19.80 -5.10 -30.91
C GLU A 204 -20.86 -5.86 -30.10
N GLY A 205 -21.39 -5.22 -29.09
CA GLY A 205 -22.61 -5.64 -28.46
C GLY A 205 -22.59 -5.93 -26.97
N HIS A 206 -22.29 -4.94 -26.15
CA HIS A 206 -23.00 -4.69 -24.88
C HIS A 206 -22.54 -3.33 -24.36
N HIS A 207 -23.28 -2.30 -24.67
CA HIS A 207 -23.18 -0.98 -24.04
C HIS A 207 -23.81 -0.98 -22.63
N ASP A 208 -23.57 -2.00 -21.84
CA ASP A 208 -23.83 -1.86 -20.42
C ASP A 208 -22.82 -0.86 -19.86
N SER A 209 -23.32 0.19 -19.21
CA SER A 209 -22.43 1.20 -18.64
C SER A 209 -21.47 0.50 -17.69
N VAL A 210 -20.17 0.84 -17.78
CA VAL A 210 -19.10 0.30 -16.90
C VAL A 210 -19.53 0.34 -15.43
N LEU A 211 -20.24 1.39 -15.03
CA LEU A 211 -20.82 1.54 -13.71
C LEU A 211 -21.84 0.46 -13.38
N ARG A 212 -22.72 0.11 -14.34
CA ARG A 212 -23.76 -0.92 -14.13
C ARG A 212 -23.13 -2.29 -13.92
N THR A 213 -22.14 -2.63 -14.72
CA THR A 213 -21.37 -3.89 -14.57
C THR A 213 -20.64 -3.91 -13.24
N TYR A 214 -19.98 -2.81 -12.84
CA TYR A 214 -19.31 -2.69 -11.56
C TYR A 214 -20.27 -2.89 -10.38
N PHE A 215 -21.44 -2.22 -10.37
CA PHE A 215 -22.42 -2.40 -9.31
C PHE A 215 -23.04 -3.81 -9.30
N ALA A 216 -23.21 -4.43 -10.46
CA ALA A 216 -23.67 -5.82 -10.56
C ALA A 216 -22.64 -6.78 -9.97
N ASP A 217 -21.36 -6.60 -10.29
CA ASP A 217 -20.25 -7.40 -9.73
C ASP A 217 -20.10 -7.21 -8.23
N LEU A 218 -20.21 -5.97 -7.75
CA LEU A 218 -20.21 -5.66 -6.32
C LEU A 218 -21.36 -6.35 -5.59
N LYS A 219 -22.58 -6.27 -6.16
CA LYS A 219 -23.76 -6.93 -5.59
C LYS A 219 -23.60 -8.44 -5.58
N ALA A 220 -23.06 -9.03 -6.65
CA ALA A 220 -22.80 -10.47 -6.72
C ALA A 220 -21.76 -10.91 -5.69
N GLY A 221 -20.67 -10.14 -5.55
CA GLY A 221 -19.64 -10.38 -4.54
C GLY A 221 -20.19 -10.30 -3.11
N LEU A 222 -20.97 -9.26 -2.81
CA LEU A 222 -21.65 -9.11 -1.51
C LEU A 222 -22.61 -10.26 -1.22
N ALA A 223 -23.42 -10.65 -2.20
CA ALA A 223 -24.35 -11.78 -2.06
C ALA A 223 -23.62 -13.12 -1.81
N TYR A 224 -22.47 -13.32 -2.48
CA TYR A 224 -21.61 -14.49 -2.27
C TYR A 224 -21.02 -14.50 -0.85
N VAL A 225 -20.44 -13.39 -0.43
CA VAL A 225 -19.84 -13.24 0.91
C VAL A 225 -20.90 -13.41 2.01
N ALA A 226 -22.08 -12.83 1.84
CA ALA A 226 -23.18 -12.94 2.83
C ALA A 226 -23.65 -14.39 3.04
N LYS A 227 -23.57 -15.24 2.01
CA LYS A 227 -23.92 -16.66 2.11
C LYS A 227 -22.85 -17.49 2.85
N TRP A 228 -21.63 -17.01 2.90
CA TRP A 228 -20.52 -17.70 3.58
C TRP A 228 -20.09 -16.93 4.83
N LYS A 229 -20.76 -17.22 5.96
CA LYS A 229 -20.57 -16.50 7.24
C LYS A 229 -19.12 -16.39 7.68
N GLY A 230 -18.32 -17.46 7.52
CA GLY A 230 -16.89 -17.44 7.87
C GLY A 230 -16.10 -16.39 7.07
N LEU A 231 -16.37 -16.28 5.76
CA LEU A 231 -15.75 -15.27 4.90
C LEU A 231 -16.21 -13.85 5.26
N LEU A 232 -17.50 -13.68 5.55
CA LEU A 232 -18.06 -12.40 6.00
C LEU A 232 -17.36 -11.92 7.29
N TYR A 233 -17.22 -12.79 8.29
CA TYR A 233 -16.54 -12.44 9.54
C TYR A 233 -15.06 -12.14 9.33
N LEU A 234 -14.36 -12.84 8.42
CA LEU A 234 -12.98 -12.52 8.08
C LEU A 234 -12.84 -11.16 7.41
N ILE A 235 -13.77 -10.78 6.53
CA ILE A 235 -13.77 -9.45 5.91
C ILE A 235 -13.98 -8.37 6.98
N PHE A 236 -14.95 -8.56 7.89
CA PHE A 236 -15.15 -7.62 9.00
C PHE A 236 -13.92 -7.54 9.92
N LEU A 237 -13.28 -8.66 10.22
CA LEU A 237 -12.05 -8.68 11.00
C LEU A 237 -10.94 -7.90 10.28
N ALA A 238 -10.75 -8.11 8.98
CA ALA A 238 -9.77 -7.37 8.18
C ALA A 238 -10.06 -5.86 8.16
N MET A 239 -11.32 -5.47 8.00
CA MET A 239 -11.76 -4.06 8.07
C MET A 239 -11.45 -3.46 9.46
N LEU A 240 -11.78 -4.17 10.54
CA LEU A 240 -11.50 -3.73 11.90
C LEU A 240 -9.99 -3.57 12.14
N ILE A 241 -9.19 -4.55 11.74
CA ILE A 241 -7.74 -4.49 11.87
C ILE A 241 -7.16 -3.30 11.11
N ASN A 242 -7.59 -3.06 9.86
CA ASN A 242 -7.14 -1.89 9.09
C ASN A 242 -7.57 -0.58 9.74
N PHE A 243 -8.79 -0.50 10.29
CA PHE A 243 -9.26 0.67 11.04
C PHE A 243 -8.37 0.95 12.26
N LEU A 244 -8.00 -0.08 13.01
CA LEU A 244 -7.19 0.06 14.22
C LEU A 244 -5.72 0.40 13.91
N LEU A 245 -5.17 -0.18 12.83
CA LEU A 245 -3.74 -0.09 12.54
C LEU A 245 -3.33 1.12 11.68
N ALA A 246 -4.21 1.62 10.81
CA ALA A 246 -3.85 2.73 9.91
C ALA A 246 -3.33 3.98 10.65
N PRO A 247 -3.92 4.40 11.79
CA PRO A 247 -3.39 5.52 12.55
C PRO A 247 -2.02 5.29 13.16
N ALA A 248 -1.66 4.05 13.52
CA ALA A 248 -0.36 3.77 14.11
C ALA A 248 0.79 4.17 13.18
N GLY A 249 0.66 3.90 11.87
CA GLY A 249 1.64 4.37 10.87
C GLY A 249 1.68 5.88 10.76
N SER A 250 0.51 6.53 10.67
CA SER A 250 0.41 8.00 10.53
C SER A 250 0.88 8.76 11.76
N LEU A 251 0.68 8.22 12.96
CA LEU A 251 1.03 8.84 14.24
C LEU A 251 2.45 8.51 14.73
N MET A 252 3.14 7.55 14.09
CA MET A 252 4.49 7.14 14.47
C MET A 252 5.49 8.31 14.51
N PRO A 253 5.51 9.27 13.55
CA PRO A 253 6.41 10.41 13.61
C PRO A 253 6.20 11.28 14.86
N ILE A 254 4.94 11.46 15.30
CA ILE A 254 4.65 12.24 16.52
C ILE A 254 5.05 11.47 17.77
N LEU A 255 4.80 10.16 17.81
CA LEU A 255 5.27 9.32 18.92
C LEU A 255 6.79 9.43 19.06
N VAL A 256 7.53 9.38 17.94
CA VAL A 256 9.00 9.49 17.95
C VAL A 256 9.46 10.86 18.43
N THR A 257 8.85 11.95 17.96
CA THR A 257 9.28 13.31 18.28
C THR A 257 8.83 13.76 19.67
N LYS A 258 7.54 13.59 20.01
CA LYS A 258 6.96 14.11 21.26
C LYS A 258 7.15 13.17 22.43
N ASP A 259 6.88 11.88 22.24
CA ASP A 259 6.89 10.91 23.35
C ASP A 259 8.28 10.33 23.63
N PHE A 260 9.10 10.17 22.58
CA PHE A 260 10.49 9.70 22.75
C PHE A 260 11.53 10.82 22.70
N GLY A 261 11.20 12.03 22.17
CA GLY A 261 12.15 13.13 22.05
C GLY A 261 13.27 12.85 21.03
N LEU A 262 12.98 12.06 20.00
CA LEU A 262 13.93 11.56 19.01
C LEU A 262 13.70 12.18 17.62
N GLY A 263 14.64 11.95 16.71
CA GLY A 263 14.66 12.59 15.38
C GLY A 263 14.26 11.66 14.22
N ALA A 264 14.38 12.20 13.00
CA ALA A 264 14.03 11.51 11.75
C ALA A 264 14.78 10.18 11.57
N MET A 265 16.04 10.10 12.00
CA MET A 265 16.83 8.88 11.87
C MET A 265 16.25 7.73 12.70
N GLN A 266 15.73 8.02 13.89
CA GLN A 266 15.09 7.00 14.72
C GLN A 266 13.75 6.54 14.14
N LEU A 267 12.97 7.46 13.57
CA LEU A 267 11.78 7.10 12.80
C LEU A 267 12.15 6.17 11.63
N ALA A 268 13.17 6.53 10.87
CA ALA A 268 13.65 5.74 9.75
C ALA A 268 14.11 4.34 10.16
N LEU A 269 14.80 4.21 11.32
CA LEU A 269 15.19 2.91 11.86
C LEU A 269 13.98 2.03 12.21
N LEU A 270 12.92 2.61 12.78
CA LEU A 270 11.67 1.88 13.08
C LEU A 270 11.04 1.33 11.79
N GLU A 271 10.87 2.18 10.78
CA GLU A 271 10.29 1.79 9.50
C GLU A 271 11.15 0.75 8.76
N THR A 272 12.47 0.91 8.79
CA THR A 272 13.43 -0.06 8.23
C THR A 272 13.31 -1.42 8.91
N LEU A 273 13.19 -1.46 10.25
CA LEU A 273 13.06 -2.72 10.98
C LEU A 273 11.71 -3.41 10.73
N VAL A 274 10.63 -2.66 10.55
CA VAL A 274 9.37 -3.24 10.05
C VAL A 274 9.60 -3.89 8.68
N GLY A 275 10.27 -3.21 7.75
CA GLY A 275 10.57 -3.75 6.42
C GLY A 275 11.43 -5.03 6.47
N ILE A 276 12.49 -5.03 7.28
CA ILE A 276 13.33 -6.21 7.49
C ILE A 276 12.52 -7.34 8.15
N GLY A 277 11.64 -7.00 9.07
CA GLY A 277 10.70 -7.94 9.69
C GLY A 277 9.77 -8.59 8.67
N VAL A 278 9.24 -7.82 7.70
CA VAL A 278 8.41 -8.34 6.59
C VAL A 278 9.19 -9.35 5.75
N ILE A 279 10.44 -9.05 5.37
CA ILE A 279 11.29 -10.00 4.63
C ILE A 279 11.53 -11.26 5.45
N SER A 280 11.94 -11.10 6.71
CA SER A 280 12.23 -12.23 7.62
C SER A 280 10.99 -13.08 7.87
N GLY A 281 9.82 -12.45 8.03
CA GLY A 281 8.52 -13.12 8.16
C GLY A 281 8.14 -13.93 6.93
N GLY A 282 8.44 -13.41 5.73
CA GLY A 282 8.25 -14.12 4.47
C GLY A 282 9.13 -15.36 4.36
N LEU A 283 10.41 -15.23 4.71
CA LEU A 283 11.35 -16.37 4.76
C LEU A 283 10.92 -17.40 5.80
N LEU A 284 10.55 -16.94 7.00
CA LEU A 284 10.05 -17.81 8.06
C LEU A 284 8.80 -18.58 7.62
N LEU A 285 7.82 -17.90 7.04
CA LEU A 285 6.59 -18.52 6.57
C LEU A 285 6.87 -19.51 5.43
N SER A 286 7.80 -19.19 4.53
CA SER A 286 8.20 -20.06 3.43
C SER A 286 8.89 -21.34 3.92
N ALA A 287 9.74 -21.23 4.95
CA ALA A 287 10.46 -22.38 5.52
C ALA A 287 9.58 -23.25 6.43
N TRP A 288 8.72 -22.61 7.24
CA TRP A 288 7.89 -23.29 8.24
C TRP A 288 6.54 -23.75 7.68
N GLY A 289 5.95 -23.00 6.72
CA GLY A 289 4.62 -23.25 6.15
C GLY A 289 3.44 -22.85 7.02
N GLY A 290 3.67 -22.40 8.23
CA GLY A 290 2.63 -22.04 9.21
C GLY A 290 2.07 -23.23 9.99
N PHE A 291 1.05 -23.00 10.81
CA PHE A 291 0.33 -24.05 11.52
C PHE A 291 -0.50 -24.92 10.55
N LYS A 292 -0.85 -26.14 10.96
CA LYS A 292 -1.71 -27.06 10.19
C LYS A 292 -3.01 -26.39 9.72
N ARG A 293 -3.60 -25.54 10.57
CA ARG A 293 -4.72 -24.66 10.21
C ARG A 293 -4.17 -23.28 9.86
N LYS A 294 -4.26 -22.87 8.62
CA LYS A 294 -3.75 -21.57 8.13
C LYS A 294 -4.37 -20.38 8.87
N ILE A 295 -5.67 -20.50 9.24
CA ILE A 295 -6.36 -19.48 10.01
C ILE A 295 -5.68 -19.21 11.37
N MET A 296 -5.16 -20.25 12.04
CA MET A 296 -4.43 -20.08 13.30
C MET A 296 -3.13 -19.29 13.11
N THR A 297 -2.45 -19.46 11.97
CA THR A 297 -1.27 -18.66 11.65
C THR A 297 -1.64 -17.18 11.46
N SER A 298 -2.74 -16.90 10.75
CA SER A 298 -3.21 -15.53 10.57
C SER A 298 -3.62 -14.89 11.91
N LEU A 299 -4.37 -15.59 12.75
CA LEU A 299 -4.79 -15.09 14.05
C LEU A 299 -3.59 -14.87 14.99
N ALA A 300 -2.61 -15.77 15.00
CA ALA A 300 -1.35 -15.58 15.73
C ALA A 300 -0.58 -14.35 15.20
N GLY A 301 -0.58 -14.14 13.89
CA GLY A 301 -0.04 -12.92 13.29
C GLY A 301 -0.74 -11.66 13.78
N ILE A 302 -2.09 -11.64 13.80
CA ILE A 302 -2.87 -10.49 14.31
C ILE A 302 -2.55 -10.23 15.80
N ILE A 303 -2.44 -11.27 16.61
CA ILE A 303 -2.02 -11.14 18.02
C ILE A 303 -0.62 -10.53 18.10
N GLY A 304 0.33 -11.02 17.30
CA GLY A 304 1.69 -10.48 17.24
C GLY A 304 1.72 -9.00 16.84
N VAL A 305 0.93 -8.60 15.84
CA VAL A 305 0.75 -7.19 15.46
C VAL A 305 0.20 -6.37 16.61
N GLY A 306 -0.89 -6.84 17.24
CA GLY A 306 -1.52 -6.13 18.36
C GLY A 306 -0.60 -5.99 19.57
N VAL A 307 0.11 -7.04 19.95
CA VAL A 307 1.12 -7.02 21.04
C VAL A 307 2.25 -6.04 20.70
N SER A 308 2.79 -6.09 19.47
CA SER A 308 3.88 -5.19 19.07
C SER A 308 3.46 -3.72 19.16
N ILE A 309 2.27 -3.36 18.66
CA ILE A 309 1.77 -1.99 18.72
C ILE A 309 1.46 -1.56 20.15
N THR A 310 0.87 -2.42 20.97
CA THR A 310 0.66 -2.15 22.39
C THR A 310 1.98 -1.87 23.11
N LEU A 311 3.01 -2.70 22.87
CA LEU A 311 4.33 -2.51 23.43
C LEU A 311 4.96 -1.19 22.99
N ILE A 312 4.88 -0.82 21.70
CA ILE A 312 5.37 0.47 21.19
C ILE A 312 4.74 1.64 21.97
N GLY A 313 3.45 1.55 22.31
CA GLY A 313 2.77 2.59 23.09
C GLY A 313 3.14 2.59 24.59
N LEU A 314 3.45 1.44 25.18
CA LEU A 314 3.74 1.29 26.61
C LEU A 314 5.19 1.58 26.97
N ILE A 315 6.15 1.33 26.08
CA ILE A 315 7.58 1.46 26.35
C ILE A 315 7.92 2.93 26.64
N PRO A 316 8.64 3.23 27.75
CA PRO A 316 9.11 4.57 28.06
C PRO A 316 10.22 5.03 27.09
N ALA A 317 10.50 6.33 27.05
CA ALA A 317 11.52 6.91 26.16
C ALA A 317 12.92 6.28 26.33
N SER A 318 13.27 5.86 27.55
CA SER A 318 14.54 5.17 27.83
C SER A 318 14.64 3.78 27.19
N GLY A 319 13.51 3.18 26.82
CA GLY A 319 13.42 1.83 26.26
C GLY A 319 13.38 1.76 24.73
N PHE A 320 13.84 2.79 24.00
CA PHE A 320 13.71 2.86 22.54
C PHE A 320 14.21 1.59 21.80
N TRP A 321 15.25 0.91 22.31
CA TRP A 321 15.72 -0.35 21.74
C TRP A 321 14.64 -1.46 21.73
N MET A 322 13.79 -1.46 22.75
CA MET A 322 12.66 -2.41 22.80
C MET A 322 11.59 -2.05 21.75
N VAL A 323 11.44 -0.75 21.43
CA VAL A 323 10.55 -0.29 20.36
C VAL A 323 11.07 -0.77 18.99
N LEU A 324 12.39 -0.73 18.77
CA LEU A 324 13.01 -1.29 17.56
C LEU A 324 12.73 -2.79 17.41
N ALA A 325 12.89 -3.55 18.50
CA ALA A 325 12.58 -4.98 18.52
C ALA A 325 11.08 -5.25 18.25
N ALA A 326 10.19 -4.47 18.88
CA ALA A 326 8.75 -4.56 18.64
C ALA A 326 8.39 -4.24 17.17
N SER A 327 9.07 -3.26 16.56
CA SER A 327 8.87 -2.92 15.13
C SER A 327 9.29 -4.06 14.20
N PHE A 328 10.38 -4.75 14.49
CA PHE A 328 10.78 -5.95 13.75
C PHE A 328 9.73 -7.07 13.87
N VAL A 329 9.26 -7.35 15.10
CA VAL A 329 8.20 -8.35 15.34
C VAL A 329 6.90 -7.97 14.67
N LEU A 330 6.57 -6.67 14.61
CA LEU A 330 5.42 -6.13 13.87
C LEU A 330 5.50 -6.53 12.40
N GLY A 331 6.65 -6.32 11.75
CA GLY A 331 6.85 -6.67 10.34
C GLY A 331 6.71 -8.18 10.08
N VAL A 332 7.32 -9.03 10.92
CA VAL A 332 7.15 -10.50 10.85
C VAL A 332 5.68 -10.88 10.97
N SER A 333 4.98 -10.29 11.94
CA SER A 333 3.59 -10.61 12.25
C SER A 333 2.62 -10.18 11.14
N GLN A 334 2.92 -9.10 10.41
CA GLN A 334 2.13 -8.68 9.24
C GLN A 334 2.11 -9.76 8.14
N VAL A 335 3.24 -10.41 7.89
CA VAL A 335 3.32 -11.49 6.88
C VAL A 335 2.57 -12.73 7.35
N LEU A 336 2.72 -13.10 8.63
CA LEU A 336 1.98 -14.21 9.23
C LEU A 336 0.46 -13.97 9.23
N THR A 337 0.04 -12.71 9.28
CA THR A 337 -1.38 -12.33 9.17
C THR A 337 -1.88 -12.51 7.73
N ASN A 338 -1.22 -11.87 6.76
CA ASN A 338 -1.75 -11.71 5.41
C ASN A 338 -1.52 -12.94 4.52
N GLY A 339 -0.34 -13.57 4.61
CA GLY A 339 0.02 -14.70 3.74
C GLY A 339 -0.97 -15.86 3.80
N PRO A 340 -1.23 -16.45 4.98
CA PRO A 340 -2.19 -17.54 5.11
C PRO A 340 -3.63 -17.12 4.81
N LEU A 341 -4.03 -15.88 5.11
CA LEU A 341 -5.36 -15.36 4.79
C LEU A 341 -5.61 -15.35 3.28
N HIS A 342 -4.65 -14.84 2.50
CA HIS A 342 -4.71 -14.89 1.04
C HIS A 342 -4.80 -16.33 0.52
N ALA A 343 -4.02 -17.26 1.08
CA ALA A 343 -4.04 -18.66 0.69
C ALA A 343 -5.40 -19.33 1.00
N ILE A 344 -6.03 -19.03 2.15
CA ILE A 344 -7.38 -19.52 2.50
C ILE A 344 -8.41 -19.03 1.48
N MET A 345 -8.35 -17.74 1.13
CA MET A 345 -9.30 -17.13 0.19
C MET A 345 -9.12 -17.72 -1.22
N GLN A 346 -7.88 -17.86 -1.70
CA GLN A 346 -7.59 -18.44 -3.01
C GLN A 346 -8.06 -19.90 -3.11
N ALA A 347 -7.93 -20.67 -2.03
CA ALA A 347 -8.36 -22.08 -2.01
C ALA A 347 -9.87 -22.25 -1.82
N GLY A 348 -10.51 -21.34 -1.07
CA GLY A 348 -11.90 -21.49 -0.65
C GLY A 348 -12.93 -20.78 -1.52
N VAL A 349 -12.55 -19.73 -2.25
CA VAL A 349 -13.44 -18.97 -3.12
C VAL A 349 -13.45 -19.54 -4.52
N MET A 350 -14.64 -19.72 -5.12
CA MET A 350 -14.79 -20.16 -6.52
C MET A 350 -14.00 -19.26 -7.47
N GLN A 351 -13.36 -19.85 -8.50
CA GLN A 351 -12.44 -19.12 -9.40
C GLN A 351 -13.12 -17.93 -10.10
N ASP A 352 -14.38 -18.09 -10.52
CA ASP A 352 -15.20 -17.05 -11.14
C ASP A 352 -15.61 -15.91 -10.19
N MET A 353 -15.56 -16.17 -8.87
CA MET A 353 -15.90 -15.19 -7.82
C MET A 353 -14.66 -14.58 -7.15
N GLN A 354 -13.45 -15.12 -7.35
CA GLN A 354 -12.24 -14.65 -6.69
C GLN A 354 -12.00 -13.16 -6.91
N GLY A 355 -12.06 -12.69 -8.15
CA GLY A 355 -11.85 -11.27 -8.47
C GLY A 355 -12.81 -10.35 -7.71
N ARG A 356 -14.12 -10.70 -7.67
CA ARG A 356 -15.16 -9.92 -6.98
C ARG A 356 -14.96 -9.91 -5.45
N VAL A 357 -14.63 -11.06 -4.87
CA VAL A 357 -14.40 -11.20 -3.43
C VAL A 357 -13.13 -10.49 -2.98
N PHE A 358 -12.01 -10.64 -3.73
CA PHE A 358 -10.77 -9.94 -3.42
C PHE A 358 -10.90 -8.42 -3.56
N SER A 359 -11.60 -7.94 -4.60
CA SER A 359 -11.88 -6.52 -4.77
C SER A 359 -12.72 -5.96 -3.62
N LEU A 360 -13.74 -6.72 -3.16
CA LEU A 360 -14.58 -6.33 -2.02
C LEU A 360 -13.76 -6.26 -0.71
N LEU A 361 -12.93 -7.27 -0.44
CA LEU A 361 -12.03 -7.27 0.73
C LEU A 361 -11.10 -6.07 0.70
N GLN A 362 -10.44 -5.85 -0.44
CA GLN A 362 -9.48 -4.76 -0.59
C GLN A 362 -10.16 -3.39 -0.45
N ALA A 363 -11.30 -3.19 -1.12
CA ALA A 363 -12.05 -1.95 -1.03
C ALA A 363 -12.54 -1.69 0.40
N GLY A 364 -13.09 -2.72 1.07
CA GLY A 364 -13.53 -2.61 2.45
C GLY A 364 -12.39 -2.30 3.42
N ALA A 365 -11.29 -3.04 3.34
CA ALA A 365 -10.12 -2.83 4.17
C ALA A 365 -9.52 -1.42 3.99
N THR A 366 -9.38 -0.98 2.73
CA THR A 366 -8.78 0.32 2.40
C THR A 366 -9.71 1.49 2.77
N ALA A 367 -11.03 1.34 2.62
CA ALA A 367 -12.00 2.37 3.00
C ALA A 367 -12.01 2.67 4.52
N MET A 368 -11.58 1.70 5.34
CA MET A 368 -11.47 1.91 6.79
C MET A 368 -10.32 2.84 7.18
N MET A 369 -9.29 2.97 6.35
CA MET A 369 -8.12 3.81 6.66
C MET A 369 -8.46 5.30 6.79
N PRO A 370 -9.12 5.98 5.81
CA PRO A 370 -9.51 7.38 5.98
C PRO A 370 -10.45 7.59 7.16
N LEU A 371 -11.39 6.66 7.39
CA LEU A 371 -12.34 6.76 8.51
C LEU A 371 -11.62 6.71 9.86
N SER A 372 -10.62 5.84 10.00
CA SER A 372 -9.84 5.76 11.24
C SER A 372 -8.94 7.00 11.44
N LEU A 373 -8.35 7.54 10.36
CA LEU A 373 -7.51 8.72 10.43
C LEU A 373 -8.29 9.97 10.85
N LEU A 374 -9.55 10.10 10.41
CA LEU A 374 -10.46 11.17 10.86
C LEU A 374 -10.71 11.13 12.37
N ALA A 375 -10.81 9.95 12.95
CA ALA A 375 -11.00 9.79 14.38
C ALA A 375 -9.70 9.91 15.18
N ALA A 376 -8.61 9.34 14.65
CA ALA A 376 -7.35 9.19 15.37
C ALA A 376 -6.60 10.50 15.58
N GLY A 377 -6.60 11.39 14.59
CA GLY A 377 -5.91 12.67 14.68
C GLY A 377 -6.37 13.51 15.88
N PRO A 378 -7.67 13.91 15.90
CA PRO A 378 -8.20 14.70 17.01
C PRO A 378 -8.13 13.98 18.37
N THR A 379 -8.38 12.69 18.42
CA THR A 379 -8.29 11.92 19.68
C THR A 379 -6.86 11.85 20.21
N ALA A 380 -5.86 11.68 19.33
CA ALA A 380 -4.46 11.67 19.72
C ALA A 380 -3.95 13.05 20.17
N ASP A 381 -4.45 14.13 19.58
CA ASP A 381 -4.12 15.50 20.03
C ASP A 381 -4.69 15.81 21.44
N VAL A 382 -5.89 15.26 21.80
CA VAL A 382 -6.54 15.48 23.10
C VAL A 382 -6.02 14.54 24.18
N PHE A 383 -5.94 13.25 23.88
CA PHE A 383 -5.65 12.19 24.88
C PHE A 383 -4.19 11.69 24.82
N GLY A 384 -3.41 12.16 23.87
CA GLY A 384 -2.04 11.71 23.64
C GLY A 384 -1.94 10.54 22.66
N THR A 385 -0.82 10.51 21.95
CA THR A 385 -0.56 9.55 20.87
C THR A 385 -0.50 8.10 21.39
N ARG A 386 0.09 7.88 22.58
CA ARG A 386 0.25 6.57 23.20
C ARG A 386 -1.05 5.82 23.42
N ILE A 387 -2.13 6.52 23.76
CA ILE A 387 -3.44 5.90 24.00
C ILE A 387 -3.93 5.18 22.75
N TRP A 388 -3.69 5.76 21.57
CA TRP A 388 -4.07 5.11 20.33
C TRP A 388 -3.29 3.82 20.09
N PHE A 389 -1.96 3.83 20.31
CA PHE A 389 -1.13 2.62 20.15
C PHE A 389 -1.55 1.52 21.13
N ILE A 390 -1.73 1.86 22.40
CA ILE A 390 -2.14 0.90 23.43
C ILE A 390 -3.54 0.36 23.15
N GLY A 391 -4.51 1.26 22.89
CA GLY A 391 -5.90 0.89 22.67
C GLY A 391 -6.09 0.08 21.39
N ALA A 392 -5.53 0.55 20.27
CA ALA A 392 -5.65 -0.16 19.00
C ALA A 392 -4.96 -1.53 19.03
N GLY A 393 -3.76 -1.61 19.61
CA GLY A 393 -3.05 -2.88 19.77
C GLY A 393 -3.81 -3.87 20.65
N ALA A 394 -4.28 -3.43 21.82
CA ALA A 394 -5.08 -4.25 22.72
C ALA A 394 -6.39 -4.74 22.06
N LEU A 395 -7.09 -3.86 21.34
CA LEU A 395 -8.29 -4.24 20.59
C LEU A 395 -8.00 -5.23 19.47
N CYS A 396 -6.84 -5.12 18.78
CA CYS A 396 -6.43 -6.12 17.81
C CYS A 396 -6.23 -7.50 18.45
N VAL A 397 -5.58 -7.57 19.61
CA VAL A 397 -5.40 -8.82 20.35
C VAL A 397 -6.75 -9.39 20.76
N LEU A 398 -7.63 -8.57 21.34
CA LEU A 398 -8.98 -8.99 21.76
C LEU A 398 -9.82 -9.48 20.56
N ALA A 399 -9.76 -8.78 19.42
CA ALA A 399 -10.46 -9.17 18.20
C ALA A 399 -9.97 -10.52 17.67
N ALA A 400 -8.66 -10.75 17.67
CA ALA A 400 -8.08 -12.03 17.26
C ALA A 400 -8.46 -13.16 18.23
N LEU A 401 -8.44 -12.92 19.54
CA LEU A 401 -8.89 -13.89 20.53
C LEU A 401 -10.38 -14.18 20.41
N ALA A 402 -11.23 -13.17 20.24
CA ALA A 402 -12.65 -13.34 19.98
C ALA A 402 -12.91 -14.15 18.69
N ALA A 403 -12.11 -13.92 17.64
CA ALA A 403 -12.22 -14.68 16.40
C ALA A 403 -11.94 -16.18 16.60
N THR A 404 -11.11 -16.57 17.57
CA THR A 404 -10.89 -18.01 17.89
C THR A 404 -12.13 -18.68 18.48
N ALA A 405 -13.01 -17.91 19.13
CA ALA A 405 -14.26 -18.41 19.69
C ALA A 405 -15.40 -18.53 18.65
N ILE A 406 -15.22 -18.01 17.43
CA ILE A 406 -16.21 -18.05 16.35
C ILE A 406 -16.00 -19.31 15.51
N PRO A 407 -16.90 -20.33 15.59
CA PRO A 407 -16.72 -21.59 14.89
C PRO A 407 -16.65 -21.43 13.36
N GLU A 408 -17.36 -20.46 12.80
CA GLU A 408 -17.39 -20.18 11.35
C GLU A 408 -16.04 -19.70 10.83
N ILE A 409 -15.28 -18.92 11.61
CA ILE A 409 -13.92 -18.50 11.30
C ILE A 409 -12.97 -19.69 11.42
N MET A 410 -13.06 -20.42 12.51
CA MET A 410 -12.18 -21.58 12.77
C MET A 410 -12.35 -22.72 11.76
N ARG A 411 -13.53 -22.84 11.15
CA ARG A 411 -13.86 -23.86 10.14
C ARG A 411 -13.81 -23.33 8.70
N ILE A 412 -13.23 -22.16 8.47
CA ILE A 412 -13.26 -21.50 7.16
C ILE A 412 -12.54 -22.30 6.08
N GLU A 413 -11.50 -23.05 6.46
CA GLU A 413 -10.75 -23.93 5.56
C GLU A 413 -11.56 -25.16 5.11
N ALA A 414 -12.59 -25.55 5.86
CA ALA A 414 -13.58 -26.54 5.48
C ALA A 414 -14.66 -25.89 4.60
N SER A 415 -14.26 -25.31 3.46
CA SER A 415 -15.15 -24.58 2.55
C SER A 415 -16.28 -25.46 1.98
N PRO A 416 -17.39 -24.89 1.46
CA PRO A 416 -18.44 -25.66 0.78
C PRO A 416 -17.92 -26.51 -0.37
N GLN A 417 -16.83 -26.12 -1.03
CA GLN A 417 -16.19 -26.86 -2.10
C GLN A 417 -15.40 -28.08 -1.60
N THR A 418 -14.70 -27.95 -0.47
CA THR A 418 -13.97 -29.07 0.14
C THR A 418 -14.94 -30.13 0.67
N ARG A 419 -16.12 -29.72 1.13
CA ARG A 419 -17.19 -30.66 1.54
C ARG A 419 -17.80 -31.42 0.38
N ALA A 420 -17.96 -30.80 -0.78
CA ALA A 420 -18.47 -31.45 -1.97
C ALA A 420 -17.46 -32.49 -2.54
N GLN A 421 -16.15 -32.24 -2.42
CA GLN A 421 -15.09 -33.15 -2.86
C GLN A 421 -14.85 -34.34 -1.91
N THR A 422 -15.16 -34.21 -0.60
CA THR A 422 -15.02 -35.31 0.37
C THR A 422 -16.27 -36.15 0.50
N SER A 423 -17.37 -35.77 -0.14
CA SER A 423 -18.64 -36.51 -0.18
C SER A 423 -18.88 -37.22 -1.51
N SER A 424 -17.97 -37.10 -2.48
CA SER A 424 -17.89 -37.88 -3.72
C SER A 424 -16.79 -38.94 -3.61
#